data_41aad19ebf6e9a5788ccc8b127823504
#
_entry.id   41aad19ebf6e9a5788ccc8b127823504
#
_cell.length_a   1.000
_cell.length_b   1.000
_cell.length_c   1.000
_cell.angle_alpha   90.00
_cell.angle_beta   90.00
_cell.angle_gamma   90.00
#
_symmetry.space_group_name_H-M   'P 1'
#
loop_
_entity.id
_entity.type
_entity.pdbx_description
1 polymer ?
#
loop_
_entity_poly.entity_id
_entity_poly.type
_entity_poly.pdbx_seq_one_letter_code
_entity_poly.pdbx_strand_id
1 'polypeptide(L)'
;VMSALSGVYGLEQIPVNMIERIGVVRGGGSALFGANAVAGTINIITKDPISNSFQFNTNFTSMGGDTWEQYMGGNVSLVSEDNTYGIAMYETYRNRNPYDRDDDGFSEVGKLNSNTFGLRAYYRPTHFNRISLEYHTTNEFRRGGNKFDKQPHESDITEQTKHIINSGGVTYDQYLGEYRHKISLFTSMQHVDRNSYYGAEQDANAYGKTDDLTWMAGAMYVGNYDKFLF
;
A
#
# COMPACT_ATOMS: atom_id res chain seq x y z
N VAL A 1 -3.11 7.11 -4.37
CA VAL A 1 -2.37 8.27 -3.83
C VAL A 1 -1.63 7.80 -2.61
N MET A 2 -0.37 8.22 -2.46
CA MET A 2 0.41 7.95 -1.26
C MET A 2 0.81 9.29 -0.66
N SER A 3 0.58 9.46 0.63
CA SER A 3 1.09 10.58 1.40
C SER A 3 2.63 10.55 1.44
N ALA A 4 3.27 11.71 1.51
CA ALA A 4 4.70 11.82 1.72
C ALA A 4 5.18 11.11 2.99
N LEU A 5 4.33 11.02 4.02
CA LEU A 5 4.61 10.31 5.26
C LEU A 5 4.66 8.79 5.12
N SER A 6 3.96 8.23 4.13
CA SER A 6 4.00 6.79 3.82
C SER A 6 5.09 6.43 2.80
N GLY A 7 5.82 7.43 2.26
CA GLY A 7 6.76 7.24 1.15
C GLY A 7 7.94 6.30 1.45
N VAL A 8 8.42 6.26 2.69
CA VAL A 8 9.58 5.43 3.07
C VAL A 8 9.20 3.95 3.17
N TYR A 9 8.06 3.64 3.78
CA TYR A 9 7.63 2.25 4.02
C TYR A 9 6.40 1.85 3.20
N GLY A 10 5.82 2.79 2.46
CA GLY A 10 4.53 2.60 1.80
C GLY A 10 4.52 1.53 0.71
N LEU A 11 5.64 1.28 0.05
CA LEU A 11 5.74 0.22 -0.96
C LEU A 11 5.70 -1.18 -0.33
N GLU A 12 6.22 -1.34 0.88
CA GLU A 12 6.18 -2.62 1.60
C GLU A 12 4.79 -2.96 2.16
N GLN A 13 3.90 -1.98 2.22
CA GLN A 13 2.54 -2.15 2.74
C GLN A 13 1.57 -2.75 1.72
N ILE A 14 1.94 -2.78 0.43
CA ILE A 14 1.15 -3.40 -0.62
C ILE A 14 1.54 -4.87 -0.73
N PRO A 15 0.63 -5.81 -0.45
CA PRO A 15 0.95 -7.24 -0.52
C PRO A 15 1.29 -7.66 -1.94
N VAL A 16 2.42 -8.36 -2.10
CA VAL A 16 2.94 -8.79 -3.41
C VAL A 16 1.93 -9.67 -4.17
N ASN A 17 1.16 -10.49 -3.46
CA ASN A 17 0.14 -11.36 -4.05
C ASN A 17 -1.04 -10.59 -4.68
N MET A 18 -1.21 -9.30 -4.34
CA MET A 18 -2.23 -8.42 -4.92
C MET A 18 -1.72 -7.60 -6.10
N ILE A 19 -0.42 -7.60 -6.34
CA ILE A 19 0.17 -6.84 -7.44
C ILE A 19 -0.01 -7.65 -8.73
N GLU A 20 -0.61 -7.03 -9.74
CA GLU A 20 -0.65 -7.54 -11.10
C GLU A 20 0.64 -7.19 -11.83
N ARG A 21 1.02 -5.91 -11.77
CA ARG A 21 2.25 -5.40 -12.41
C ARG A 21 2.73 -4.11 -11.74
N ILE A 22 4.01 -3.86 -11.90
CA ILE A 22 4.66 -2.63 -11.48
C ILE A 22 5.20 -1.93 -12.73
N GLY A 23 4.74 -0.70 -12.97
CA GLY A 23 5.28 0.18 -14.00
C GLY A 23 6.28 1.16 -13.38
N VAL A 24 7.47 1.28 -13.96
CA VAL A 24 8.47 2.26 -13.53
C VAL A 24 8.74 3.21 -14.69
N VAL A 25 8.39 4.48 -14.50
CA VAL A 25 8.73 5.57 -15.43
C VAL A 25 9.90 6.33 -14.86
N ARG A 26 11.00 6.38 -15.58
CA ARG A 26 12.20 7.15 -15.22
C ARG A 26 12.14 8.52 -15.85
N GLY A 27 12.41 9.56 -15.06
CA GLY A 27 12.33 10.96 -15.51
C GLY A 27 10.96 11.59 -15.24
N GLY A 28 10.76 12.80 -15.71
CA GLY A 28 9.56 13.58 -15.40
C GLY A 28 8.28 12.98 -15.94
N GLY A 29 7.35 12.67 -15.03
CA GLY A 29 6.01 12.15 -15.32
C GLY A 29 4.89 13.10 -14.87
N SER A 30 5.21 14.35 -14.58
CA SER A 30 4.30 15.32 -13.94
C SER A 30 3.01 15.60 -14.72
N ALA A 31 3.04 15.46 -16.05
CA ALA A 31 1.84 15.65 -16.88
C ALA A 31 0.74 14.60 -16.60
N LEU A 32 1.12 13.37 -16.23
CA LEU A 32 0.17 12.28 -15.95
C LEU A 32 -0.02 12.00 -14.47
N PHE A 33 1.02 12.24 -13.65
CA PHE A 33 1.07 11.79 -12.26
C PHE A 33 1.18 12.93 -11.24
N GLY A 34 1.12 14.17 -11.70
CA GLY A 34 1.16 15.38 -10.84
C GLY A 34 2.55 15.92 -10.60
N ALA A 35 2.61 17.09 -9.96
CA ALA A 35 3.83 17.89 -9.79
C ALA A 35 4.97 17.17 -9.03
N ASN A 36 4.66 16.19 -8.20
CA ASN A 36 5.64 15.45 -7.41
C ASN A 36 6.41 14.38 -8.23
N ALA A 37 5.97 14.07 -9.44
CA ALA A 37 6.59 13.06 -10.31
C ALA A 37 7.76 13.64 -11.14
N VAL A 38 8.70 14.33 -10.49
CA VAL A 38 9.86 14.99 -11.13
C VAL A 38 10.98 13.99 -11.43
N ALA A 39 11.32 13.14 -10.50
CA ALA A 39 12.42 12.16 -10.63
C ALA A 39 11.97 10.84 -11.27
N GLY A 40 10.69 10.54 -11.25
CA GLY A 40 10.09 9.34 -11.81
C GLY A 40 8.80 8.95 -11.10
N THR A 41 8.19 7.86 -11.58
CA THR A 41 6.94 7.33 -11.02
C THR A 41 7.02 5.81 -10.92
N ILE A 42 6.62 5.28 -9.78
CA ILE A 42 6.35 3.85 -9.59
C ILE A 42 4.83 3.69 -9.56
N ASN A 43 4.28 3.03 -10.57
CA ASN A 43 2.84 2.75 -10.66
C ASN A 43 2.59 1.27 -10.34
N ILE A 44 1.92 1.01 -9.21
CA ILE A 44 1.57 -0.34 -8.78
C ILE A 44 0.12 -0.58 -9.19
N ILE A 45 -0.09 -1.57 -10.03
CA ILE A 45 -1.40 -1.98 -10.51
C ILE A 45 -1.80 -3.24 -9.78
N THR A 46 -2.88 -3.16 -9.03
CA THR A 46 -3.44 -4.28 -8.28
C THR A 46 -4.33 -5.15 -9.18
N LYS A 47 -4.41 -6.45 -8.85
CA LYS A 47 -5.22 -7.41 -9.59
C LYS A 47 -6.69 -7.04 -9.56
N ASP A 48 -7.33 -7.09 -10.70
CA ASP A 48 -8.78 -7.04 -10.81
C ASP A 48 -9.41 -8.40 -10.44
N PRO A 49 -10.58 -8.45 -9.82
CA PRO A 49 -11.35 -9.68 -9.70
C PRO A 49 -11.88 -10.08 -11.08
N ILE A 50 -11.28 -11.11 -11.69
CA ILE A 50 -11.62 -11.59 -13.04
C ILE A 50 -12.16 -13.02 -13.04
N SER A 51 -11.99 -13.75 -11.94
CA SER A 51 -12.47 -15.13 -11.76
C SER A 51 -12.62 -15.44 -10.28
N ASN A 52 -13.45 -16.45 -9.97
CA ASN A 52 -13.58 -16.95 -8.63
C ASN A 52 -12.30 -17.67 -8.22
N SER A 53 -11.69 -17.23 -7.14
CA SER A 53 -10.44 -17.81 -6.65
C SER A 53 -10.27 -17.60 -5.16
N PHE A 54 -9.53 -18.50 -4.54
CA PHE A 54 -9.04 -18.38 -3.18
C PHE A 54 -7.56 -18.76 -3.16
N GLN A 55 -6.77 -17.97 -2.46
CA GLN A 55 -5.35 -18.24 -2.25
C GLN A 55 -4.98 -17.97 -0.80
N PHE A 56 -4.21 -18.86 -0.21
CA PHE A 56 -3.60 -18.68 1.10
C PHE A 56 -2.12 -19.01 1.01
N ASN A 57 -1.28 -18.21 1.64
CA ASN A 57 0.15 -18.43 1.71
C ASN A 57 0.67 -18.09 3.11
N THR A 58 1.68 -18.83 3.53
CA THR A 58 2.40 -18.57 4.77
C THR A 58 3.89 -18.77 4.54
N ASN A 59 4.67 -17.97 5.24
CA ASN A 59 6.13 -18.05 5.21
C ASN A 59 6.65 -17.89 6.65
N PHE A 60 7.59 -18.76 7.02
CA PHE A 60 8.33 -18.66 8.27
C PHE A 60 9.81 -18.54 7.92
N THR A 61 10.42 -17.43 8.34
CA THR A 61 11.84 -17.15 8.09
C THR A 61 12.58 -17.14 9.41
N SER A 62 13.63 -17.94 9.54
CA SER A 62 14.56 -17.89 10.67
C SER A 62 15.75 -16.99 10.32
N MET A 63 16.13 -16.14 11.25
CA MET A 63 17.33 -15.30 11.18
C MET A 63 18.26 -15.71 12.31
N GLY A 64 19.47 -16.15 11.97
CA GLY A 64 20.49 -16.61 12.93
C GLY A 64 20.13 -17.85 13.76
N GLY A 65 18.95 -18.45 13.55
CA GLY A 65 18.45 -19.57 14.36
C GLY A 65 17.59 -19.16 15.57
N ASP A 66 17.72 -17.92 16.03
CA ASP A 66 17.11 -17.43 17.27
C ASP A 66 15.91 -16.54 17.06
N THR A 67 15.83 -15.87 15.91
CA THR A 67 14.77 -14.94 15.58
C THR A 67 13.93 -15.43 14.42
N TRP A 68 12.62 -15.20 14.51
CA TRP A 68 11.65 -15.65 13.53
C TRP A 68 10.84 -14.49 12.97
N GLU A 69 10.59 -14.56 11.68
CA GLU A 69 9.58 -13.77 11.01
C GLU A 69 8.47 -14.70 10.50
N GLN A 70 7.24 -14.35 10.80
CA GLN A 70 6.05 -15.00 10.29
C GLN A 70 5.33 -14.06 9.34
N TYR A 71 5.00 -14.56 8.16
CA TYR A 71 4.08 -13.94 7.21
C TYR A 71 2.92 -14.89 6.93
N MET A 72 1.71 -14.36 6.96
CA MET A 72 0.49 -15.05 6.55
C MET A 72 -0.28 -14.12 5.62
N GLY A 73 -0.81 -14.65 4.52
CA GLY A 73 -1.59 -13.88 3.56
C GLY A 73 -2.70 -14.72 2.97
N GLY A 74 -3.86 -14.11 2.80
CA GLY A 74 -5.00 -14.70 2.11
C GLY A 74 -5.63 -13.72 1.14
N ASN A 75 -6.18 -14.22 0.05
CA ASN A 75 -7.04 -13.47 -0.83
C ASN A 75 -8.18 -14.32 -1.35
N VAL A 76 -9.30 -13.67 -1.60
CA VAL A 76 -10.49 -14.25 -2.22
C VAL A 76 -10.97 -13.30 -3.32
N SER A 77 -11.37 -13.87 -4.45
CA SER A 77 -11.98 -13.16 -5.57
C SER A 77 -13.27 -13.85 -5.95
N LEU A 78 -14.34 -13.08 -6.06
CA LEU A 78 -15.66 -13.53 -6.47
C LEU A 78 -16.15 -12.66 -7.62
N VAL A 79 -16.65 -13.30 -8.66
CA VAL A 79 -17.12 -12.65 -9.88
C VAL A 79 -18.43 -13.26 -10.31
N SER A 80 -19.40 -12.42 -10.72
CA SER A 80 -20.66 -12.89 -11.29
C SER A 80 -20.43 -13.60 -12.63
N GLU A 81 -21.28 -14.56 -12.97
CA GLU A 81 -21.18 -15.33 -14.24
C GLU A 81 -21.18 -14.45 -15.49
N ASP A 82 -21.93 -13.36 -15.45
CA ASP A 82 -22.03 -12.37 -16.53
C ASP A 82 -20.96 -11.28 -16.47
N ASN A 83 -20.02 -11.34 -15.50
CA ASN A 83 -19.00 -10.32 -15.24
C ASN A 83 -19.57 -8.90 -14.99
N THR A 84 -20.81 -8.78 -14.55
CA THR A 84 -21.45 -7.51 -14.20
C THR A 84 -20.83 -6.91 -12.94
N TYR A 85 -20.48 -7.75 -11.95
CA TYR A 85 -19.80 -7.31 -10.73
C TYR A 85 -18.74 -8.31 -10.29
N GLY A 86 -17.76 -7.80 -9.58
CA GLY A 86 -16.73 -8.61 -8.94
C GLY A 86 -16.17 -7.92 -7.72
N ILE A 87 -15.70 -8.72 -6.78
CA ILE A 87 -15.07 -8.29 -5.55
C ILE A 87 -13.84 -9.15 -5.27
N ALA A 88 -12.73 -8.50 -4.93
CA ALA A 88 -11.54 -9.16 -4.38
C ALA A 88 -11.26 -8.58 -3.00
N MET A 89 -10.96 -9.45 -2.04
CA MET A 89 -10.53 -9.07 -0.70
C MET A 89 -9.21 -9.77 -0.38
N TYR A 90 -8.38 -9.12 0.38
CA TYR A 90 -7.13 -9.71 0.86
C TYR A 90 -6.83 -9.26 2.28
N GLU A 91 -6.13 -10.10 2.98
CA GLU A 91 -5.58 -9.80 4.30
C GLU A 91 -4.17 -10.34 4.40
N THR A 92 -3.27 -9.59 5.04
CA THR A 92 -1.92 -10.04 5.34
C THR A 92 -1.56 -9.70 6.77
N TYR A 93 -0.90 -10.62 7.42
CA TYR A 93 -0.31 -10.48 8.74
C TYR A 93 1.18 -10.76 8.65
N ARG A 94 1.99 -9.89 9.25
CA ARG A 94 3.43 -10.05 9.34
C ARG A 94 3.89 -9.73 10.75
N ASN A 95 4.62 -10.65 11.34
CA ASN A 95 5.21 -10.47 12.66
C ASN A 95 6.66 -10.91 12.64
N ARG A 96 7.55 -10.05 13.13
CA ARG A 96 8.97 -10.27 13.23
C ARG A 96 9.50 -9.79 14.56
N ASN A 97 10.25 -10.62 15.25
CA ASN A 97 11.02 -10.23 16.43
C ASN A 97 12.28 -9.47 16.02
N PRO A 98 12.83 -8.62 16.88
CA PRO A 98 14.11 -7.98 16.61
C PRO A 98 15.23 -9.02 16.54
N TYR A 99 16.22 -8.77 15.69
CA TYR A 99 17.41 -9.61 15.56
C TYR A 99 18.65 -8.76 15.75
N ASP A 100 19.46 -9.15 16.73
CA ASP A 100 20.79 -8.65 17.03
C ASP A 100 21.77 -9.71 16.54
N ARG A 101 22.63 -9.37 15.60
CA ARG A 101 23.50 -10.32 14.91
C ARG A 101 24.81 -10.55 15.62
N ASP A 102 25.35 -9.52 16.24
CA ASP A 102 26.70 -9.50 16.81
C ASP A 102 26.69 -9.38 18.34
N ASP A 103 25.49 -9.51 18.97
CA ASP A 103 25.26 -9.51 20.41
C ASP A 103 25.75 -8.22 21.10
N ASP A 104 25.72 -7.09 20.40
CA ASP A 104 26.08 -5.80 20.97
C ASP A 104 24.90 -5.12 21.71
N GLY A 105 23.74 -5.74 21.68
CA GLY A 105 22.51 -5.30 22.33
C GLY A 105 21.63 -4.42 21.44
N PHE A 106 22.05 -4.11 20.19
CA PHE A 106 21.30 -3.35 19.21
C PHE A 106 20.82 -4.25 18.08
N SER A 107 19.63 -3.97 17.55
CA SER A 107 19.06 -4.77 16.48
C SER A 107 19.46 -4.26 15.10
N GLU A 108 20.09 -5.09 14.26
CA GLU A 108 20.25 -4.84 12.82
C GLU A 108 18.93 -5.01 12.09
N VAL A 109 18.06 -5.87 12.61
CA VAL A 109 16.72 -6.04 12.07
C VAL A 109 15.68 -5.74 13.15
N GLY A 110 14.93 -4.66 12.99
CA GLY A 110 13.95 -4.21 13.99
C GLY A 110 12.72 -5.12 14.08
N LYS A 111 12.01 -4.99 15.20
CA LYS A 111 10.71 -5.59 15.42
C LYS A 111 9.69 -5.02 14.43
N LEU A 112 8.84 -5.90 13.89
CA LEU A 112 7.75 -5.54 12.98
C LEU A 112 6.49 -6.30 13.37
N ASN A 113 5.37 -5.59 13.45
CA ASN A 113 4.04 -6.17 13.45
C ASN A 113 3.18 -5.36 12.48
N SER A 114 2.62 -6.03 11.47
CA SER A 114 1.80 -5.38 10.45
C SER A 114 0.60 -6.24 10.12
N ASN A 115 -0.55 -5.59 10.05
CA ASN A 115 -1.79 -6.19 9.55
C ASN A 115 -2.35 -5.26 8.47
N THR A 116 -2.60 -5.82 7.29
CA THR A 116 -3.16 -5.09 6.15
C THR A 116 -4.37 -5.83 5.61
N PHE A 117 -5.47 -5.12 5.50
CA PHE A 117 -6.69 -5.58 4.83
C PHE A 117 -6.96 -4.69 3.62
N GLY A 118 -7.44 -5.27 2.54
CA GLY A 118 -7.86 -4.51 1.36
C GLY A 118 -8.99 -5.17 0.61
N LEU A 119 -9.70 -4.32 -0.12
CA LEU A 119 -10.85 -4.66 -0.93
C LEU A 119 -10.77 -3.92 -2.26
N ARG A 120 -11.08 -4.62 -3.34
CA ARG A 120 -11.30 -4.07 -4.66
C ARG A 120 -12.58 -4.63 -5.23
N ALA A 121 -13.47 -3.78 -5.72
CA ALA A 121 -14.73 -4.19 -6.30
C ALA A 121 -14.99 -3.42 -7.58
N TYR A 122 -15.78 -4.01 -8.47
CA TYR A 122 -16.32 -3.31 -9.61
C TYR A 122 -17.78 -3.65 -9.84
N TYR A 123 -18.48 -2.72 -10.50
CA TYR A 123 -19.81 -2.91 -11.02
C TYR A 123 -19.89 -2.32 -12.43
N ARG A 124 -20.43 -3.08 -13.37
CA ARG A 124 -20.65 -2.71 -14.78
C ARG A 124 -22.15 -2.66 -15.07
N PRO A 125 -22.81 -1.51 -14.88
CA PRO A 125 -24.23 -1.35 -15.19
C PRO A 125 -24.56 -1.68 -16.65
N THR A 126 -23.64 -1.41 -17.55
CA THR A 126 -23.70 -1.78 -18.97
C THR A 126 -22.30 -2.19 -19.45
N HIS A 127 -22.22 -2.71 -20.68
CA HIS A 127 -20.92 -3.02 -21.32
C HIS A 127 -20.04 -1.77 -21.52
N PHE A 128 -20.64 -0.58 -21.53
CA PHE A 128 -19.95 0.68 -21.82
C PHE A 128 -19.57 1.50 -20.58
N ASN A 129 -19.88 1.02 -19.39
CA ASN A 129 -19.48 1.74 -18.17
C ASN A 129 -19.03 0.80 -17.07
N ARG A 130 -18.19 1.32 -16.20
CA ARG A 130 -17.66 0.60 -15.04
C ARG A 130 -17.46 1.56 -13.87
N ILE A 131 -17.94 1.17 -12.71
CA ILE A 131 -17.61 1.78 -11.44
C ILE A 131 -16.63 0.85 -10.74
N SER A 132 -15.51 1.37 -10.25
CA SER A 132 -14.54 0.61 -9.47
C SER A 132 -14.37 1.27 -8.11
N LEU A 133 -14.30 0.46 -7.06
CA LEU A 133 -14.04 0.85 -5.68
C LEU A 133 -12.78 0.15 -5.20
N GLU A 134 -11.92 0.89 -4.51
CA GLU A 134 -10.77 0.35 -3.79
C GLU A 134 -10.76 0.87 -2.36
N TYR A 135 -10.38 0.02 -1.43
CA TYR A 135 -10.13 0.37 -0.05
C TYR A 135 -9.02 -0.50 0.51
N HIS A 136 -8.11 0.08 1.28
CA HIS A 136 -7.19 -0.68 2.10
C HIS A 136 -6.89 0.04 3.41
N THR A 137 -6.60 -0.75 4.43
CA THR A 137 -6.16 -0.29 5.73
C THR A 137 -4.94 -1.07 6.17
N THR A 138 -4.00 -0.37 6.79
CA THR A 138 -2.79 -0.96 7.35
C THR A 138 -2.60 -0.46 8.78
N ASN A 139 -2.40 -1.39 9.71
CA ASN A 139 -1.95 -1.10 11.06
C ASN A 139 -0.55 -1.70 11.23
N GLU A 140 0.45 -0.84 11.38
CA GLU A 140 1.84 -1.26 11.42
C GLU A 140 2.56 -0.67 12.61
N PHE A 141 3.33 -1.51 13.30
CA PHE A 141 4.26 -1.15 14.35
C PHE A 141 5.66 -1.60 13.97
N ARG A 142 6.61 -0.68 14.01
CA ARG A 142 8.05 -0.95 13.81
C ARG A 142 8.85 -0.39 14.96
N ARG A 143 9.89 -1.09 15.38
CA ARG A 143 10.84 -0.61 16.37
C ARG A 143 12.22 -1.21 16.11
N GLY A 144 13.23 -0.37 16.00
CA GLY A 144 14.64 -0.71 15.99
C GLY A 144 15.37 -0.10 17.20
N GLY A 145 16.61 -0.48 17.41
CA GLY A 145 17.44 -0.02 18.53
C GLY A 145 17.65 -1.10 19.58
N ASN A 146 17.56 -0.74 20.86
CA ASN A 146 17.81 -1.66 21.96
C ASN A 146 16.71 -1.60 23.04
N LYS A 147 16.89 -2.39 24.11
CA LYS A 147 16.00 -2.40 25.31
C LYS A 147 14.52 -2.49 24.95
N PHE A 148 14.15 -3.48 24.15
CA PHE A 148 12.77 -3.67 23.61
C PHE A 148 11.70 -3.89 24.68
N ASP A 149 12.09 -4.20 25.91
CA ASP A 149 11.25 -4.35 27.11
C ASP A 149 10.92 -3.00 27.78
N LYS A 150 11.60 -1.92 27.41
CA LYS A 150 11.46 -0.58 27.97
C LYS A 150 10.64 0.34 27.04
N GLN A 151 10.25 1.52 27.59
CA GLN A 151 9.68 2.56 26.75
C GLN A 151 10.73 3.10 25.77
N PRO A 152 10.36 3.64 24.60
CA PRO A 152 11.30 4.14 23.62
C PRO A 152 12.34 5.12 24.18
N HIS A 153 11.89 6.07 25.03
CA HIS A 153 12.77 7.08 25.64
C HIS A 153 13.64 6.54 26.80
N GLU A 154 13.47 5.28 27.21
CA GLU A 154 14.34 4.62 28.19
C GLU A 154 15.45 3.79 27.52
N SER A 155 15.44 3.75 26.18
CA SER A 155 16.44 3.08 25.37
C SER A 155 17.63 4.00 25.12
N ASP A 156 18.81 3.43 24.80
CA ASP A 156 20.00 4.22 24.51
C ASP A 156 19.87 4.87 23.12
N ILE A 157 19.30 4.13 22.15
CA ILE A 157 18.86 4.64 20.87
C ILE A 157 17.66 3.83 20.39
N THR A 158 16.64 4.49 19.86
CA THR A 158 15.44 3.82 19.34
C THR A 158 14.82 4.63 18.22
N GLU A 159 14.48 3.90 17.18
CA GLU A 159 13.52 4.30 16.18
C GLU A 159 12.24 3.47 16.38
N GLN A 160 11.10 4.14 16.61
CA GLN A 160 9.81 3.49 16.72
C GLN A 160 8.76 4.24 15.92
N THR A 161 7.94 3.49 15.18
CA THR A 161 6.79 4.05 14.48
C THR A 161 5.57 3.15 14.65
N LYS A 162 4.42 3.78 14.83
CA LYS A 162 3.11 3.14 14.74
C LYS A 162 2.28 3.92 13.73
N HIS A 163 1.86 3.23 12.67
CA HIS A 163 1.01 3.79 11.62
C HIS A 163 -0.35 3.15 11.62
N ILE A 164 -1.39 3.97 11.43
CA ILE A 164 -2.70 3.52 10.97
C ILE A 164 -2.97 4.28 9.67
N ILE A 165 -3.05 3.54 8.57
CA ILE A 165 -3.24 4.08 7.24
C ILE A 165 -4.55 3.56 6.70
N ASN A 166 -5.42 4.47 6.27
CA ASN A 166 -6.66 4.16 5.57
C ASN A 166 -6.63 4.84 4.21
N SER A 167 -6.82 4.07 3.15
CA SER A 167 -6.85 4.60 1.80
C SER A 167 -8.02 4.03 1.03
N GLY A 168 -8.57 4.81 0.12
CA GLY A 168 -9.62 4.36 -0.75
C GLY A 168 -9.81 5.25 -1.95
N GLY A 169 -10.56 4.76 -2.93
CA GLY A 169 -10.86 5.51 -4.13
C GLY A 169 -12.01 4.91 -4.91
N VAL A 170 -12.62 5.77 -5.72
CA VAL A 170 -13.68 5.41 -6.66
C VAL A 170 -13.28 5.90 -8.04
N THR A 171 -13.48 5.07 -9.04
CA THR A 171 -13.30 5.41 -10.45
C THR A 171 -14.56 5.08 -11.21
N TYR A 172 -15.02 6.01 -12.05
CA TYR A 172 -16.06 5.79 -13.04
C TYR A 172 -15.44 5.88 -14.43
N ASP A 173 -15.56 4.81 -15.19
CA ASP A 173 -15.14 4.73 -16.59
C ASP A 173 -16.36 4.69 -17.50
N GLN A 174 -16.38 5.54 -18.52
CA GLN A 174 -17.36 5.55 -19.61
C GLN A 174 -16.66 5.32 -20.94
N TYR A 175 -17.11 4.30 -21.65
CA TYR A 175 -16.64 3.99 -23.02
C TYR A 175 -17.66 4.49 -24.04
N LEU A 176 -17.19 5.09 -25.12
CA LEU A 176 -17.97 5.65 -26.20
C LEU A 176 -17.41 5.21 -27.54
N GLY A 177 -18.23 5.25 -28.61
CA GLY A 177 -17.80 4.94 -29.96
C GLY A 177 -17.22 3.54 -30.12
N GLU A 178 -17.89 2.51 -29.59
CA GLU A 178 -17.41 1.12 -29.62
C GLU A 178 -16.01 0.96 -29.02
N TYR A 179 -15.79 1.53 -27.83
CA TYR A 179 -14.53 1.53 -27.08
C TYR A 179 -13.40 2.38 -27.67
N ARG A 180 -13.65 3.19 -28.70
CA ARG A 180 -12.63 4.09 -29.24
C ARG A 180 -12.29 5.25 -28.31
N HIS A 181 -13.21 5.64 -27.47
CA HIS A 181 -13.05 6.74 -26.53
C HIS A 181 -13.33 6.26 -25.11
N LYS A 182 -12.55 6.72 -24.16
CA LYS A 182 -12.74 6.46 -22.74
C LYS A 182 -12.69 7.77 -21.96
N ILE A 183 -13.68 7.99 -21.12
CA ILE A 183 -13.68 9.05 -20.11
C ILE A 183 -13.57 8.36 -18.75
N SER A 184 -12.59 8.76 -17.95
CA SER A 184 -12.41 8.28 -16.57
C SER A 184 -12.54 9.46 -15.62
N LEU A 185 -13.42 9.32 -14.63
CA LEU A 185 -13.53 10.23 -13.48
C LEU A 185 -13.08 9.46 -12.25
N PHE A 186 -12.20 10.03 -11.45
CA PHE A 186 -11.69 9.35 -10.28
C PHE A 186 -11.50 10.29 -9.09
N THR A 187 -11.65 9.72 -7.90
CA THR A 187 -11.27 10.36 -6.65
C THR A 187 -10.63 9.33 -5.73
N SER A 188 -9.66 9.76 -4.95
CA SER A 188 -9.00 8.93 -3.96
C SER A 188 -8.59 9.73 -2.74
N MET A 189 -8.54 9.06 -1.60
CA MET A 189 -8.18 9.65 -0.32
C MET A 189 -7.26 8.70 0.44
N GLN A 190 -6.31 9.26 1.17
CA GLN A 190 -5.49 8.54 2.14
C GLN A 190 -5.41 9.35 3.43
N HIS A 191 -5.67 8.68 4.55
CA HIS A 191 -5.49 9.21 5.90
C HIS A 191 -4.40 8.40 6.61
N VAL A 192 -3.43 9.09 7.21
CA VAL A 192 -2.29 8.51 7.94
C VAL A 192 -2.26 9.10 9.35
N ASP A 193 -2.55 8.28 10.37
CA ASP A 193 -2.22 8.58 11.77
C ASP A 193 -0.90 7.89 12.12
N ARG A 194 0.09 8.68 12.50
CA ARG A 194 1.43 8.20 12.83
C ARG A 194 1.87 8.71 14.19
N ASN A 195 2.22 7.77 15.07
CA ASN A 195 2.97 8.05 16.28
C ASN A 195 4.41 7.56 16.09
N SER A 196 5.39 8.39 16.42
CA SER A 196 6.80 8.07 16.21
C SER A 196 7.65 8.46 17.42
N TYR A 197 8.77 7.80 17.54
CA TYR A 197 9.87 8.18 18.39
C TYR A 197 11.16 7.98 17.61
N TYR A 198 12.01 8.99 17.57
CA TYR A 198 13.35 8.92 16.96
C TYR A 198 14.31 9.62 17.93
N GLY A 199 14.92 8.87 18.81
CA GLY A 199 15.73 9.44 19.88
C GLY A 199 16.87 8.56 20.32
N ALA A 200 17.87 9.20 20.93
CA ALA A 200 19.00 8.62 21.59
C ALA A 200 19.19 9.28 22.96
N GLU A 201 20.05 8.70 23.79
CA GLU A 201 20.42 9.24 25.11
C GLU A 201 19.21 9.48 26.04
N GLN A 202 18.16 8.66 25.90
CA GLN A 202 16.96 8.70 26.74
C GLN A 202 16.16 10.02 26.63
N ASP A 203 16.13 10.64 25.45
CA ASP A 203 15.41 11.89 25.23
C ASP A 203 13.88 11.69 25.27
N ALA A 204 13.23 12.15 26.34
CA ALA A 204 11.79 12.10 26.51
C ALA A 204 11.01 13.04 25.57
N ASN A 205 11.67 13.94 24.84
CA ASN A 205 11.05 14.90 23.93
C ASN A 205 11.07 14.44 22.45
N ALA A 206 11.68 13.29 22.15
CA ALA A 206 11.82 12.78 20.76
C ALA A 206 10.55 12.07 20.22
N TYR A 207 9.41 12.23 20.89
CA TYR A 207 8.12 11.75 20.41
C TYR A 207 7.52 12.68 19.38
N GLY A 208 6.96 12.10 18.32
CA GLY A 208 6.22 12.82 17.29
C GLY A 208 4.86 12.20 17.05
N LYS A 209 3.89 13.04 16.74
CA LYS A 209 2.57 12.63 16.27
C LYS A 209 2.25 13.40 14.97
N THR A 210 1.76 12.70 13.99
CA THR A 210 1.34 13.28 12.71
C THR A 210 0.01 12.69 12.30
N ASP A 211 -0.88 13.54 11.86
CA ASP A 211 -2.17 13.21 11.24
C ASP A 211 -2.17 13.88 9.86
N ASP A 212 -2.27 13.08 8.79
CA ASP A 212 -2.17 13.56 7.42
C ASP A 212 -3.34 13.05 6.59
N LEU A 213 -4.01 13.95 5.90
CA LEU A 213 -5.09 13.66 4.98
C LEU A 213 -4.72 14.13 3.58
N THR A 214 -4.51 13.19 2.68
CA THR A 214 -4.27 13.46 1.25
C THR A 214 -5.53 13.10 0.46
N TRP A 215 -5.98 14.02 -0.38
CA TRP A 215 -7.11 13.81 -1.29
C TRP A 215 -6.73 14.21 -2.71
N MET A 216 -7.21 13.44 -3.68
CA MET A 216 -7.02 13.69 -5.10
C MET A 216 -8.31 13.38 -5.87
N ALA A 217 -8.63 14.20 -6.85
CA ALA A 217 -9.66 13.92 -7.84
C ALA A 217 -9.17 14.33 -9.23
N GLY A 218 -9.67 13.68 -10.26
CA GLY A 218 -9.29 14.01 -11.62
C GLY A 218 -10.23 13.41 -12.66
N ALA A 219 -10.03 13.88 -13.88
CA ALA A 219 -10.68 13.36 -15.07
C ALA A 219 -9.62 13.09 -16.15
N MET A 220 -9.80 12.01 -16.88
CA MET A 220 -8.92 11.62 -17.98
C MET A 220 -9.78 11.24 -19.20
N TYR A 221 -9.36 11.70 -20.37
CA TYR A 221 -9.92 11.27 -21.65
C TYR A 221 -8.84 10.58 -22.47
N VAL A 222 -9.19 9.43 -23.02
CA VAL A 222 -8.34 8.68 -23.97
C VAL A 222 -9.16 8.48 -25.22
N GLY A 223 -8.63 8.92 -26.37
CA GLY A 223 -9.26 8.74 -27.67
C GLY A 223 -8.33 8.02 -28.63
N ASN A 224 -8.85 7.01 -29.32
CA ASN A 224 -8.15 6.31 -30.40
C ASN A 224 -8.72 6.77 -31.75
N TYR A 225 -7.90 7.46 -32.54
CA TYR A 225 -8.26 8.03 -33.82
C TYR A 225 -7.46 7.32 -34.91
N ASP A 226 -8.16 6.62 -35.84
CA ASP A 226 -7.55 5.83 -36.91
C ASP A 226 -6.63 6.62 -37.90
N LYS A 227 -6.58 7.97 -37.75
CA LYS A 227 -5.85 8.87 -38.67
C LYS A 227 -4.60 9.54 -38.07
N PHE A 228 -4.27 9.30 -36.82
CA PHE A 228 -3.07 9.87 -36.18
C PHE A 228 -2.17 8.75 -35.67
N LEU A 229 -1.26 8.31 -36.52
CA LEU A 229 -0.02 7.63 -36.17
C LEU A 229 1.01 8.74 -35.88
N PHE A 230 1.26 9.02 -34.60
CA PHE A 230 2.41 9.80 -34.18
C PHE A 230 3.48 8.87 -33.58
#